data_b0e92bcb3b12f2b47c2232536fbfbc43
#
_entry.id   b0e92bcb3b12f2b47c2232536fbfbc43
#
_cell.length_a   1.000
_cell.length_b   1.000
_cell.length_c   1.000
_cell.angle_alpha   90.00
_cell.angle_beta   90.00
_cell.angle_gamma   90.00
#
_symmetry.space_group_name_H-M   'P 1'
#
loop_
_entity.id
_entity.type
_entity.pdbx_description
1 polymer ?
#
loop_
_entity_poly.entity_id
_entity_poly.type
_entity_poly.pdbx_seq_one_letter_code
_entity_poly.pdbx_strand_id
1 'polypeptide(L)'
;MTARSAIARCVLITTIGLMLIVSGCTAAETPPPGGLAPANPVGPLPAECAERITDPKRAGEAVAQARPGSLVCLSGADLRDAELEVTESGTPQQPITIVADGATIRSLRVDADFVVIEGLTMRDGDGLTMAGRGLAARHNVIYNAAEDGLACTGCVDTVIESNTVQRADGTGIYLAGEQITVRNNTISESVLRTQGDADGIRFFGVGHRMVGNTIKDIKASGYRDEGPHTDCFQTFNTATDPPTYDIVIAGNICTNVDVQCLIATAKEGGAQSSPAGQSAIIFENNTCSVNGSQAVLLENFPHVIVRGNTFSGPSSRAVQLGMGSTDCAVIGNTMTGGMRPFEIDGRSRPGFQEAGNTSNP
;
A
#
# COMPACT_ATOMS: atom_id res chain seq x y z
N MET A 1 -32.63 49.19 32.75
CA MET A 1 -32.00 48.80 34.02
C MET A 1 -30.68 48.12 33.63
N THR A 2 -29.73 48.90 33.37
CA THR A 2 -28.47 49.33 34.03
C THR A 2 -27.54 48.20 34.35
N ALA A 3 -26.56 48.01 33.44
CA ALA A 3 -25.34 47.26 33.64
C ALA A 3 -24.22 48.22 34.07
N ARG A 4 -23.36 47.84 34.96
CA ARG A 4 -22.15 48.58 35.35
C ARG A 4 -20.88 47.85 34.94
N SER A 5 -20.08 48.59 34.20
CA SER A 5 -18.68 48.38 33.84
C SER A 5 -17.77 48.46 35.07
N ALA A 6 -16.76 47.60 35.12
CA ALA A 6 -15.61 47.72 36.03
C ALA A 6 -14.31 47.81 35.21
N ILE A 7 -13.67 48.96 35.29
CA ILE A 7 -12.35 49.28 34.73
C ILE A 7 -11.33 49.03 35.83
N ALA A 8 -10.37 48.16 35.59
CA ALA A 8 -9.17 47.97 36.45
C ALA A 8 -7.99 48.75 35.84
N ARG A 9 -7.42 49.64 36.67
CA ARG A 9 -6.25 50.45 36.36
C ARG A 9 -4.97 49.65 36.63
N CYS A 10 -4.07 49.63 35.66
CA CYS A 10 -2.68 49.19 35.88
C CYS A 10 -1.85 50.37 36.43
N VAL A 11 -1.13 50.14 37.50
CA VAL A 11 -0.09 51.02 38.04
C VAL A 11 1.26 50.59 37.44
N LEU A 12 1.96 51.57 36.89
CA LEU A 12 3.29 51.44 36.29
C LEU A 12 4.34 51.58 37.42
N ILE A 13 5.21 50.58 37.55
CA ILE A 13 6.45 50.68 38.33
C ILE A 13 7.62 50.36 37.39
N THR A 14 8.43 51.36 37.13
CA THR A 14 9.68 51.32 36.38
C THR A 14 10.81 50.81 37.26
N THR A 15 11.44 49.70 36.87
CA THR A 15 12.83 49.37 37.24
C THR A 15 13.57 48.82 36.03
N ILE A 16 14.70 49.46 35.78
CA ILE A 16 15.60 49.20 34.61
C ILE A 16 16.40 47.91 34.89
N GLY A 17 16.21 46.93 34.05
CA GLY A 17 17.04 45.74 33.97
C GLY A 17 17.09 45.26 32.52
N LEU A 18 18.24 45.44 31.89
CA LEU A 18 18.50 45.03 30.49
C LEU A 18 18.56 43.50 30.42
N MET A 19 17.50 42.85 29.99
CA MET A 19 17.49 41.42 29.68
C MET A 19 17.12 41.26 28.21
N LEU A 20 18.08 40.79 27.40
CA LEU A 20 17.85 40.39 26.03
C LEU A 20 16.87 39.20 26.01
N ILE A 21 15.62 39.50 25.67
CA ILE A 21 14.65 38.45 25.34
C ILE A 21 14.85 38.09 23.87
N VAL A 22 15.52 37.00 23.62
CA VAL A 22 15.48 36.31 22.30
C VAL A 22 14.09 35.69 22.20
N SER A 23 13.19 36.36 21.48
CA SER A 23 11.91 35.77 21.08
C SER A 23 12.21 34.70 20.04
N GLY A 24 12.40 33.47 20.52
CA GLY A 24 12.31 32.30 19.66
C GLY A 24 10.87 32.14 19.20
N CYS A 25 10.60 32.39 17.92
CA CYS A 25 9.41 31.87 17.28
C CYS A 25 9.52 30.33 17.32
N THR A 26 8.87 29.70 18.27
CA THR A 26 8.58 28.28 18.18
C THR A 26 7.60 28.13 17.02
N ALA A 27 8.10 27.62 15.89
CA ALA A 27 7.23 27.08 14.87
C ALA A 27 6.30 26.09 15.55
N ALA A 28 5.00 26.26 15.36
CA ALA A 28 4.03 25.27 15.78
C ALA A 28 4.42 23.94 15.14
N GLU A 29 4.89 22.99 15.94
CA GLU A 29 5.06 21.62 15.50
C GLU A 29 3.70 21.13 15.04
N THR A 30 3.54 20.94 13.74
CA THR A 30 2.43 20.15 13.23
C THR A 30 2.52 18.80 13.93
N PRO A 31 1.43 18.32 14.55
CA PRO A 31 1.43 16.99 15.15
C PRO A 31 1.88 16.00 14.07
N PRO A 32 2.72 15.00 14.41
CA PRO A 32 3.10 13.97 13.47
C PRO A 32 1.80 13.36 12.91
N PRO A 33 1.74 13.07 11.60
CA PRO A 33 0.60 12.40 11.02
C PRO A 33 0.29 11.19 11.88
N GLY A 34 -0.96 11.04 12.27
CA GLY A 34 -1.42 10.12 13.30
C GLY A 34 -0.66 8.81 13.24
N GLY A 35 0.05 8.48 14.31
CA GLY A 35 0.88 7.29 14.37
C GLY A 35 0.05 6.12 13.87
N LEU A 36 0.63 5.29 13.00
CA LEU A 36 0.04 4.05 12.55
C LEU A 36 -0.57 3.38 13.78
N ALA A 37 -1.89 3.22 13.80
CA ALA A 37 -2.51 2.43 14.85
C ALA A 37 -1.71 1.11 14.87
N PRO A 38 -1.17 0.69 16.03
CA PRO A 38 -0.43 -0.55 16.07
C PRO A 38 -1.36 -1.60 15.47
N ALA A 39 -0.92 -2.23 14.39
CA ALA A 39 -1.62 -3.40 13.88
C ALA A 39 -1.91 -4.26 15.10
N ASN A 40 -3.16 -4.69 15.27
CA ASN A 40 -3.56 -5.53 16.39
C ASN A 40 -2.44 -6.53 16.61
N PRO A 41 -1.77 -6.55 17.79
CA PRO A 41 -0.70 -7.47 18.00
C PRO A 41 -1.29 -8.86 17.84
N VAL A 42 -0.95 -9.48 16.70
CA VAL A 42 -1.18 -10.91 16.59
C VAL A 42 -0.31 -11.49 17.67
N GLY A 43 -0.95 -12.16 18.60
CA GLY A 43 -0.26 -12.91 19.64
C GLY A 43 0.80 -13.83 19.01
N PRO A 44 1.76 -14.32 19.79
CA PRO A 44 2.69 -15.31 19.30
C PRO A 44 1.93 -16.43 18.61
N LEU A 45 2.52 -16.99 17.56
CA LEU A 45 2.02 -18.21 16.90
C LEU A 45 1.47 -19.15 17.97
N PRO A 46 0.27 -19.74 17.79
CA PRO A 46 -0.28 -20.67 18.75
C PRO A 46 0.74 -21.74 19.05
N ALA A 47 1.04 -21.94 20.30
CA ALA A 47 2.21 -22.65 20.75
C ALA A 47 2.34 -24.07 20.23
N GLU A 48 1.24 -24.77 19.89
CA GLU A 48 1.30 -26.09 19.27
C GLU A 48 -0.04 -26.45 18.58
N CYS A 49 0.06 -26.95 17.36
CA CYS A 49 -1.04 -27.58 16.67
C CYS A 49 -1.32 -28.94 17.29
N ALA A 50 -2.49 -29.12 17.89
CA ALA A 50 -2.91 -30.40 18.45
C ALA A 50 -3.01 -31.51 17.41
N GLU A 51 -3.36 -31.15 16.18
CA GLU A 51 -3.43 -32.03 15.03
C GLU A 51 -2.83 -31.35 13.81
N ARG A 52 -2.03 -32.08 13.02
CA ARG A 52 -1.46 -31.66 11.77
C ARG A 52 -2.14 -32.38 10.62
N ILE A 53 -2.78 -31.64 9.73
CA ILE A 53 -3.57 -32.18 8.62
C ILE A 53 -2.68 -32.24 7.39
N THR A 54 -2.51 -33.44 6.85
CA THR A 54 -1.70 -33.72 5.66
C THR A 54 -2.51 -34.27 4.49
N ASP A 55 -3.77 -34.59 4.69
CA ASP A 55 -4.69 -35.11 3.67
C ASP A 55 -5.53 -33.98 3.06
N PRO A 56 -5.62 -33.82 1.73
CA PRO A 56 -6.33 -32.74 1.07
C PRO A 56 -7.82 -32.68 1.40
N LYS A 57 -8.49 -33.82 1.46
CA LYS A 57 -9.91 -33.87 1.76
C LYS A 57 -10.18 -33.43 3.20
N ARG A 58 -9.39 -33.91 4.16
CA ARG A 58 -9.47 -33.48 5.54
C ARG A 58 -9.14 -32.00 5.73
N ALA A 59 -8.19 -31.47 4.94
CA ALA A 59 -7.87 -30.03 4.95
C ALA A 59 -9.08 -29.22 4.50
N GLY A 60 -9.73 -29.59 3.40
CA GLY A 60 -10.95 -28.95 2.93
C GLY A 60 -12.09 -29.02 3.97
N GLU A 61 -12.31 -30.19 4.56
CA GLU A 61 -13.34 -30.37 5.61
C GLU A 61 -13.05 -29.52 6.86
N ALA A 62 -11.80 -29.49 7.33
CA ALA A 62 -11.41 -28.73 8.51
C ALA A 62 -11.55 -27.22 8.30
N VAL A 63 -11.16 -26.72 7.12
CA VAL A 63 -11.30 -25.30 6.76
C VAL A 63 -12.76 -24.92 6.63
N ALA A 64 -13.59 -25.71 5.92
CA ALA A 64 -15.01 -25.44 5.71
C ALA A 64 -15.85 -25.55 7.01
N GLN A 65 -15.38 -26.32 8.00
CA GLN A 65 -16.06 -26.50 9.29
C GLN A 65 -15.48 -25.64 10.42
N ALA A 66 -14.50 -24.79 10.12
CA ALA A 66 -13.89 -23.90 11.11
C ALA A 66 -14.96 -23.02 11.77
N ARG A 67 -14.78 -22.67 13.03
CA ARG A 67 -15.66 -21.83 13.84
C ARG A 67 -14.83 -20.77 14.56
N PRO A 68 -15.44 -19.73 15.12
CA PRO A 68 -14.70 -18.74 15.91
C PRO A 68 -13.76 -19.41 16.92
N GLY A 69 -12.47 -19.04 16.88
CA GLY A 69 -11.40 -19.61 17.69
C GLY A 69 -10.79 -20.92 17.18
N SER A 70 -11.24 -21.44 16.04
CA SER A 70 -10.60 -22.61 15.42
C SER A 70 -9.17 -22.32 14.99
N LEU A 71 -8.28 -23.29 15.28
CA LEU A 71 -6.91 -23.36 14.77
C LEU A 71 -6.80 -24.57 13.83
N VAL A 72 -6.66 -24.28 12.52
CA VAL A 72 -6.48 -25.30 11.49
C VAL A 72 -5.00 -25.37 11.13
N CYS A 73 -4.36 -26.49 11.39
CA CYS A 73 -2.94 -26.68 11.17
C CYS A 73 -2.67 -27.60 9.97
N LEU A 74 -2.15 -27.02 8.91
CA LEU A 74 -1.82 -27.73 7.67
C LEU A 74 -0.34 -28.07 7.63
N SER A 75 0.02 -29.25 7.17
CA SER A 75 1.42 -29.70 7.10
C SER A 75 1.69 -30.62 5.90
N GLY A 76 2.90 -30.49 5.34
CA GLY A 76 3.38 -31.41 4.30
C GLY A 76 3.03 -31.00 2.87
N ALA A 77 3.70 -31.65 1.93
CA ALA A 77 3.62 -31.35 0.50
C ALA A 77 2.46 -32.05 -0.22
N ASP A 78 1.76 -32.96 0.43
CA ASP A 78 0.68 -33.73 -0.19
C ASP A 78 -0.59 -32.91 -0.39
N LEU A 79 -0.63 -31.70 0.15
CA LEU A 79 -1.74 -30.74 -0.03
C LEU A 79 -1.63 -29.92 -1.32
N ARG A 80 -0.61 -30.08 -2.16
CA ARG A 80 -0.28 -29.24 -3.32
C ARG A 80 -1.44 -29.01 -4.31
N ASP A 81 -2.37 -29.92 -4.41
CA ASP A 81 -3.52 -29.85 -5.30
C ASP A 81 -4.79 -29.35 -4.57
N ALA A 82 -4.70 -29.05 -3.28
CA ALA A 82 -5.84 -28.60 -2.50
C ALA A 82 -6.18 -27.13 -2.85
N GLU A 83 -7.44 -26.94 -3.19
CA GLU A 83 -8.08 -25.62 -3.26
C GLU A 83 -8.98 -25.50 -2.03
N LEU A 84 -8.68 -24.51 -1.19
CA LEU A 84 -9.35 -24.36 0.10
C LEU A 84 -10.25 -23.13 0.09
N GLU A 85 -11.36 -23.19 0.82
CA GLU A 85 -12.28 -22.07 0.94
C GLU A 85 -12.75 -21.90 2.39
N VAL A 86 -12.66 -20.66 2.89
CA VAL A 86 -13.17 -20.23 4.20
C VAL A 86 -14.40 -19.37 3.97
N THR A 87 -15.56 -19.81 4.45
CA THR A 87 -16.82 -19.05 4.35
C THR A 87 -17.42 -18.74 5.73
N GLU A 88 -16.88 -19.34 6.78
CA GLU A 88 -17.32 -19.09 8.14
C GLU A 88 -16.44 -18.00 8.78
N SER A 89 -17.08 -17.06 9.44
CA SER A 89 -16.39 -15.94 10.08
C SER A 89 -15.93 -16.28 11.49
N GLY A 90 -14.75 -15.75 11.86
CA GLY A 90 -14.33 -15.64 13.25
C GLY A 90 -14.99 -14.46 13.95
N THR A 91 -14.40 -14.05 15.07
CA THR A 91 -14.72 -12.80 15.76
C THR A 91 -13.41 -12.06 16.10
N PRO A 92 -13.45 -10.76 16.45
CA PRO A 92 -12.23 -10.04 16.85
C PRO A 92 -11.48 -10.70 18.02
N GLN A 93 -12.19 -11.35 18.93
CA GLN A 93 -11.61 -12.03 20.10
C GLN A 93 -11.26 -13.48 19.83
N GLN A 94 -11.88 -14.08 18.82
CA GLN A 94 -11.73 -15.49 18.46
C GLN A 94 -11.65 -15.62 16.93
N PRO A 95 -10.58 -15.15 16.28
CA PRO A 95 -10.43 -15.33 14.84
C PRO A 95 -10.31 -16.81 14.48
N ILE A 96 -10.68 -17.15 13.26
CA ILE A 96 -10.30 -18.42 12.65
C ILE A 96 -8.87 -18.30 12.20
N THR A 97 -8.00 -19.22 12.59
CA THR A 97 -6.60 -19.21 12.24
C THR A 97 -6.23 -20.44 11.41
N ILE A 98 -5.72 -20.23 10.22
CA ILE A 98 -5.14 -21.27 9.36
C ILE A 98 -3.64 -21.08 9.38
N VAL A 99 -2.91 -22.03 9.90
CA VAL A 99 -1.45 -21.98 10.01
C VAL A 99 -0.84 -23.16 9.28
N ALA A 100 0.30 -22.94 8.66
CA ALA A 100 1.04 -23.97 7.98
C ALA A 100 2.43 -24.19 8.57
N ASP A 101 2.81 -25.46 8.66
CA ASP A 101 4.18 -25.91 8.91
C ASP A 101 4.68 -26.66 7.68
N GLY A 102 5.18 -25.90 6.70
CA GLY A 102 5.66 -26.43 5.43
C GLY A 102 4.57 -26.97 4.49
N ALA A 103 3.31 -26.62 4.71
CA ALA A 103 2.23 -27.02 3.81
C ALA A 103 2.28 -26.24 2.49
N THR A 104 2.13 -26.97 1.40
CA THR A 104 1.93 -26.40 0.07
C THR A 104 0.53 -26.76 -0.41
N ILE A 105 -0.24 -25.74 -0.81
CA ILE A 105 -1.58 -25.88 -1.40
C ILE A 105 -1.61 -25.24 -2.78
N ARG A 106 -2.68 -25.42 -3.53
CA ARG A 106 -2.88 -24.78 -4.82
C ARG A 106 -3.34 -23.33 -4.66
N SER A 107 -4.44 -23.12 -3.93
CA SER A 107 -5.02 -21.80 -3.68
C SER A 107 -5.84 -21.78 -2.40
N LEU A 108 -6.10 -20.57 -1.89
CA LEU A 108 -7.01 -20.33 -0.76
C LEU A 108 -7.91 -19.14 -1.06
N ARG A 109 -9.22 -19.36 -0.91
CA ARG A 109 -10.23 -18.32 -0.94
C ARG A 109 -10.78 -18.06 0.47
N VAL A 110 -10.89 -16.81 0.85
CA VAL A 110 -11.51 -16.38 2.11
C VAL A 110 -12.61 -15.39 1.78
N ASP A 111 -13.85 -15.76 2.09
CA ASP A 111 -15.03 -14.91 1.98
C ASP A 111 -15.70 -14.89 3.36
N ALA A 112 -15.03 -14.27 4.31
CA ALA A 112 -15.39 -14.32 5.72
C ALA A 112 -14.65 -13.23 6.52
N ASP A 113 -15.16 -12.88 7.70
CA ASP A 113 -14.55 -11.91 8.60
C ASP A 113 -13.61 -12.58 9.63
N PHE A 114 -12.63 -11.85 10.10
CA PHE A 114 -11.71 -12.24 11.20
C PHE A 114 -11.04 -13.59 10.98
N VAL A 115 -10.37 -13.73 9.85
CA VAL A 115 -9.58 -14.90 9.48
C VAL A 115 -8.10 -14.53 9.41
N VAL A 116 -7.23 -15.35 9.97
CA VAL A 116 -5.76 -15.22 9.92
C VAL A 116 -5.20 -16.38 9.10
N ILE A 117 -4.38 -16.06 8.10
CA ILE A 117 -3.70 -17.02 7.23
C ILE A 117 -2.19 -16.84 7.41
N GLU A 118 -1.48 -17.87 7.86
CA GLU A 118 -0.07 -17.74 8.16
C GLU A 118 0.78 -18.94 7.74
N GLY A 119 1.92 -18.65 7.10
CA GLY A 119 2.95 -19.63 6.78
C GLY A 119 2.61 -20.59 5.63
N LEU A 120 1.55 -20.37 4.88
CA LEU A 120 1.16 -21.19 3.74
C LEU A 120 2.05 -20.93 2.52
N THR A 121 2.37 -21.99 1.79
CA THR A 121 2.88 -21.90 0.42
C THR A 121 1.74 -22.20 -0.55
N MET A 122 1.42 -21.27 -1.46
CA MET A 122 0.45 -21.42 -2.53
C MET A 122 1.16 -21.44 -3.88
N ARG A 123 0.87 -22.43 -4.73
CA ARG A 123 1.58 -22.57 -6.01
C ARG A 123 0.67 -23.02 -7.14
N ASP A 124 0.90 -22.41 -8.32
CA ASP A 124 0.32 -22.84 -9.59
C ASP A 124 -1.22 -22.90 -9.61
N GLY A 125 -1.87 -22.08 -8.76
CA GLY A 125 -3.31 -21.87 -8.65
C GLY A 125 -3.65 -20.39 -8.66
N ASP A 126 -4.81 -20.02 -8.17
CA ASP A 126 -5.31 -18.63 -8.20
C ASP A 126 -4.72 -17.76 -7.07
N GLY A 127 -3.74 -18.27 -6.30
CA GLY A 127 -3.11 -17.55 -5.21
C GLY A 127 -3.99 -17.46 -3.96
N LEU A 128 -3.96 -16.29 -3.28
CA LEU A 128 -4.76 -16.01 -2.10
C LEU A 128 -5.79 -14.92 -2.43
N THR A 129 -7.06 -15.28 -2.43
CA THR A 129 -8.16 -14.31 -2.61
C THR A 129 -8.88 -14.09 -1.29
N MET A 130 -9.08 -12.83 -0.90
CA MET A 130 -9.71 -12.45 0.36
C MET A 130 -10.81 -11.42 0.14
N ALA A 131 -11.91 -11.59 0.87
CA ALA A 131 -12.97 -10.60 1.04
C ALA A 131 -13.50 -10.67 2.50
N GLY A 132 -13.70 -9.51 3.14
CA GLY A 132 -14.20 -9.44 4.51
C GLY A 132 -13.48 -8.41 5.38
N ARG A 133 -13.80 -8.41 6.65
CA ARG A 133 -13.28 -7.47 7.64
C ARG A 133 -12.29 -8.14 8.59
N GLY A 134 -11.26 -7.40 9.00
CA GLY A 134 -10.34 -7.83 10.05
C GLY A 134 -9.51 -9.04 9.68
N LEU A 135 -9.15 -9.16 8.40
CA LEU A 135 -8.35 -10.26 7.88
C LEU A 135 -6.86 -10.04 8.12
N ALA A 136 -6.11 -11.13 8.19
CA ALA A 136 -4.66 -11.05 8.20
C ALA A 136 -4.02 -12.16 7.34
N ALA A 137 -3.12 -11.78 6.43
CA ALA A 137 -2.29 -12.71 5.66
C ALA A 137 -0.82 -12.45 5.99
N ARG A 138 -0.12 -13.44 6.55
CA ARG A 138 1.24 -13.26 7.06
C ARG A 138 2.17 -14.40 6.71
N HIS A 139 3.42 -14.06 6.41
CA HIS A 139 4.49 -15.05 6.17
C HIS A 139 4.13 -16.11 5.13
N ASN A 140 3.19 -15.81 4.21
CA ASN A 140 2.82 -16.72 3.16
C ASN A 140 3.75 -16.57 1.96
N VAL A 141 3.91 -17.66 1.21
CA VAL A 141 4.63 -17.67 -0.06
C VAL A 141 3.65 -18.00 -1.18
N ILE A 142 3.52 -17.09 -2.13
CA ILE A 142 2.65 -17.27 -3.30
C ILE A 142 3.53 -17.25 -4.54
N TYR A 143 3.51 -18.34 -5.28
CA TYR A 143 4.36 -18.53 -6.44
C TYR A 143 3.58 -18.96 -7.66
N ASN A 144 3.79 -18.26 -8.80
CA ASN A 144 3.24 -18.61 -10.09
C ASN A 144 1.70 -18.67 -10.10
N ALA A 145 1.05 -17.71 -9.42
CA ALA A 145 -0.40 -17.59 -9.44
C ALA A 145 -0.91 -17.38 -10.87
N ALA A 146 -2.08 -17.97 -11.18
CA ALA A 146 -2.72 -17.86 -12.49
C ALA A 146 -3.48 -16.54 -12.66
N GLU A 147 -3.68 -15.83 -11.57
CA GLU A 147 -4.25 -14.47 -11.46
C GLU A 147 -3.36 -13.61 -10.55
N ASP A 148 -3.91 -12.55 -9.94
CA ASP A 148 -3.21 -11.77 -8.93
C ASP A 148 -2.68 -12.68 -7.82
N GLY A 149 -1.47 -12.41 -7.34
CA GLY A 149 -0.86 -13.27 -6.32
C GLY A 149 -1.65 -13.29 -5.03
N LEU A 150 -1.95 -12.09 -4.50
CA LEU A 150 -2.82 -11.87 -3.35
C LEU A 150 -3.84 -10.80 -3.71
N ALA A 151 -5.10 -11.17 -3.79
CA ALA A 151 -6.20 -10.24 -4.04
C ALA A 151 -7.03 -10.00 -2.77
N CYS A 152 -7.29 -8.74 -2.46
CA CYS A 152 -8.11 -8.31 -1.33
C CYS A 152 -9.21 -7.39 -1.86
N THR A 153 -10.38 -7.96 -2.16
CA THR A 153 -11.51 -7.25 -2.77
C THR A 153 -12.64 -7.10 -1.77
N GLY A 154 -13.06 -5.85 -1.49
CA GLY A 154 -14.04 -5.56 -0.43
C GLY A 154 -13.49 -5.76 0.98
N CYS A 155 -12.18 -5.80 1.13
CA CYS A 155 -11.54 -5.93 2.44
C CYS A 155 -11.65 -4.63 3.25
N VAL A 156 -11.84 -4.80 4.58
CA VAL A 156 -11.85 -3.68 5.52
C VAL A 156 -10.99 -4.02 6.74
N ASP A 157 -10.20 -3.06 7.24
CA ASP A 157 -9.34 -3.26 8.43
C ASP A 157 -8.43 -4.49 8.30
N THR A 158 -7.77 -4.68 7.16
CA THR A 158 -7.02 -5.90 6.81
C THR A 158 -5.51 -5.66 6.86
N VAL A 159 -4.74 -6.68 7.27
CA VAL A 159 -3.28 -6.64 7.31
C VAL A 159 -2.67 -7.70 6.39
N ILE A 160 -1.82 -7.26 5.47
CA ILE A 160 -1.04 -8.11 4.56
C ILE A 160 0.44 -7.88 4.88
N GLU A 161 1.09 -8.83 5.54
CA GLU A 161 2.40 -8.58 6.14
C GLU A 161 3.40 -9.72 5.89
N SER A 162 4.63 -9.35 5.54
CA SER A 162 5.76 -10.29 5.42
C SER A 162 5.52 -11.46 4.47
N ASN A 163 4.68 -11.28 3.45
CA ASN A 163 4.46 -12.30 2.44
C ASN A 163 5.49 -12.18 1.32
N THR A 164 5.76 -13.28 0.64
CA THR A 164 6.54 -13.33 -0.60
C THR A 164 5.60 -13.68 -1.75
N VAL A 165 5.50 -12.80 -2.75
CA VAL A 165 4.70 -13.03 -3.96
C VAL A 165 5.62 -12.99 -5.16
N GLN A 166 5.66 -14.05 -5.94
CA GLN A 166 6.53 -14.17 -7.10
C GLN A 166 5.78 -14.76 -8.29
N ARG A 167 5.92 -14.15 -9.48
CA ARG A 167 5.40 -14.63 -10.76
C ARG A 167 3.86 -14.73 -10.81
N ALA A 168 3.16 -13.80 -10.19
CA ALA A 168 1.72 -13.66 -10.36
C ALA A 168 1.40 -13.24 -11.81
N ASP A 169 0.29 -13.73 -12.39
CA ASP A 169 -0.24 -13.26 -13.67
C ASP A 169 -1.12 -12.03 -13.40
N GLY A 170 -0.64 -10.86 -13.76
CA GLY A 170 -1.26 -9.57 -13.40
C GLY A 170 -0.53 -8.90 -12.26
N THR A 171 -1.18 -8.70 -11.12
CA THR A 171 -0.63 -7.94 -10.00
C THR A 171 -0.11 -8.84 -8.89
N GLY A 172 1.03 -8.48 -8.30
CA GLY A 172 1.52 -9.19 -7.13
C GLY A 172 0.53 -9.12 -5.95
N ILE A 173 0.11 -7.89 -5.58
CA ILE A 173 -0.92 -7.65 -4.56
C ILE A 173 -1.96 -6.67 -5.09
N TYR A 174 -3.21 -7.11 -5.17
CA TYR A 174 -4.35 -6.30 -5.59
C TYR A 174 -5.21 -5.90 -4.38
N LEU A 175 -5.54 -4.61 -4.27
CA LEU A 175 -6.31 -4.05 -3.16
C LEU A 175 -7.52 -3.29 -3.69
N ALA A 176 -8.70 -3.64 -3.22
CA ALA A 176 -9.91 -2.85 -3.39
C ALA A 176 -10.75 -2.90 -2.10
N GLY A 177 -10.74 -1.80 -1.33
CA GLY A 177 -11.41 -1.78 -0.03
C GLY A 177 -11.06 -0.58 0.82
N GLU A 178 -11.06 -0.75 2.13
CA GLU A 178 -10.84 0.32 3.10
C GLU A 178 -9.85 -0.09 4.19
N GLN A 179 -8.96 0.84 4.58
CA GLN A 179 -8.05 0.70 5.72
C GLN A 179 -7.18 -0.58 5.67
N ILE A 180 -6.65 -0.92 4.49
CA ILE A 180 -5.76 -2.06 4.32
C ILE A 180 -4.32 -1.65 4.56
N THR A 181 -3.63 -2.37 5.44
CA THR A 181 -2.19 -2.21 5.68
C THR A 181 -1.40 -3.30 4.97
N VAL A 182 -0.52 -2.90 4.06
CA VAL A 182 0.39 -3.80 3.32
C VAL A 182 1.81 -3.46 3.71
N ARG A 183 2.48 -4.34 4.45
CA ARG A 183 3.81 -4.01 4.97
C ARG A 183 4.81 -5.15 4.90
N ASN A 184 6.07 -4.79 4.66
CA ASN A 184 7.21 -5.72 4.69
C ASN A 184 7.05 -6.92 3.73
N ASN A 185 6.24 -6.81 2.67
CA ASN A 185 6.11 -7.87 1.67
C ASN A 185 7.23 -7.76 0.64
N THR A 186 7.59 -8.90 0.05
CA THR A 186 8.46 -8.98 -1.12
C THR A 186 7.66 -9.42 -2.32
N ILE A 187 7.63 -8.60 -3.37
CA ILE A 187 6.88 -8.85 -4.60
C ILE A 187 7.88 -8.82 -5.76
N SER A 188 7.84 -9.82 -6.62
CA SER A 188 8.77 -9.88 -7.74
C SER A 188 8.22 -10.64 -8.94
N GLU A 189 8.74 -10.28 -10.12
CA GLU A 189 8.53 -11.03 -11.35
C GLU A 189 7.05 -11.22 -11.74
N SER A 190 6.17 -10.25 -11.41
CA SER A 190 4.81 -10.26 -11.95
C SER A 190 4.87 -10.34 -13.49
N VAL A 191 3.98 -11.09 -14.09
CA VAL A 191 4.02 -11.42 -15.54
C VAL A 191 2.67 -11.16 -16.19
N LEU A 192 2.69 -10.98 -17.51
CA LEU A 192 1.49 -10.95 -18.36
C LEU A 192 1.36 -12.28 -19.07
N ARG A 193 0.35 -13.07 -18.71
CA ARG A 193 -0.06 -14.28 -19.46
C ARG A 193 -1.46 -14.11 -20.01
N THR A 194 -2.41 -13.72 -19.16
CA THR A 194 -3.83 -13.57 -19.49
C THR A 194 -4.39 -12.22 -19.04
N GLN A 195 -3.80 -11.59 -18.03
CA GLN A 195 -4.18 -10.28 -17.51
C GLN A 195 -3.57 -9.14 -18.33
N GLY A 196 -4.07 -7.92 -18.19
CA GLY A 196 -3.68 -6.77 -19.03
C GLY A 196 -2.36 -6.11 -18.65
N ASP A 197 -1.91 -6.22 -17.40
CA ASP A 197 -0.73 -5.56 -16.85
C ASP A 197 0.06 -6.51 -15.95
N ALA A 198 1.25 -6.09 -15.54
CA ALA A 198 2.06 -6.82 -14.57
C ALA A 198 2.65 -5.85 -13.54
N ASP A 199 1.99 -5.70 -12.40
CA ASP A 199 2.36 -4.71 -11.39
C ASP A 199 2.84 -5.34 -10.09
N GLY A 200 3.46 -4.50 -9.25
CA GLY A 200 3.77 -4.86 -7.87
C GLY A 200 2.52 -4.83 -7.00
N ILE A 201 2.00 -3.63 -6.76
CA ILE A 201 0.78 -3.41 -5.95
C ILE A 201 -0.17 -2.51 -6.73
N ARG A 202 -1.37 -3.00 -7.03
CA ARG A 202 -2.47 -2.20 -7.58
C ARG A 202 -3.49 -1.94 -6.49
N PHE A 203 -3.94 -0.70 -6.35
CA PHE A 203 -4.77 -0.33 -5.21
C PHE A 203 -5.90 0.63 -5.57
N PHE A 204 -7.06 0.39 -4.94
CA PHE A 204 -8.28 1.19 -5.05
C PHE A 204 -8.95 1.31 -3.68
N GLY A 205 -9.54 2.47 -3.38
CA GLY A 205 -10.28 2.69 -2.14
C GLY A 205 -9.59 3.65 -1.18
N VAL A 206 -9.83 3.52 0.11
CA VAL A 206 -9.57 4.58 1.09
C VAL A 206 -8.75 4.09 2.28
N GLY A 207 -7.83 4.93 2.74
CA GLY A 207 -7.15 4.70 4.02
C GLY A 207 -6.04 3.65 3.98
N HIS A 208 -5.52 3.30 2.80
CA HIS A 208 -4.47 2.27 2.71
C HIS A 208 -3.11 2.76 3.16
N ARG A 209 -2.34 1.86 3.77
CA ARG A 209 -0.96 2.09 4.20
C ARG A 209 -0.05 1.00 3.60
N MET A 210 0.79 1.38 2.64
CA MET A 210 1.75 0.47 1.97
C MET A 210 3.15 0.85 2.40
N VAL A 211 3.73 0.10 3.35
CA VAL A 211 4.93 0.53 4.08
C VAL A 211 6.02 -0.53 4.09
N GLY A 212 7.25 -0.15 3.73
CA GLY A 212 8.41 -1.03 3.85
C GLY A 212 8.40 -2.26 2.94
N ASN A 213 7.60 -2.25 1.86
CA ASN A 213 7.60 -3.37 0.91
C ASN A 213 8.79 -3.29 -0.05
N THR A 214 9.23 -4.44 -0.53
CA THR A 214 10.22 -4.56 -1.60
C THR A 214 9.55 -5.08 -2.87
N ILE A 215 9.59 -4.29 -3.94
CA ILE A 215 9.03 -4.62 -5.25
C ILE A 215 10.17 -4.61 -6.26
N LYS A 216 10.34 -5.69 -7.02
CA LYS A 216 11.49 -5.78 -7.90
C LYS A 216 11.31 -6.72 -9.09
N ASP A 217 12.19 -6.53 -10.09
CA ASP A 217 12.37 -7.46 -11.20
C ASP A 217 11.09 -7.68 -12.03
N ILE A 218 10.29 -6.63 -12.25
CA ILE A 218 9.09 -6.68 -13.09
C ILE A 218 9.40 -6.09 -14.46
N LYS A 219 9.22 -6.88 -15.51
CA LYS A 219 9.69 -6.58 -16.85
C LYS A 219 8.57 -6.43 -17.87
N ALA A 220 8.62 -5.35 -18.63
CA ALA A 220 7.80 -5.13 -19.83
C ALA A 220 8.42 -5.75 -21.08
N SER A 221 9.69 -6.14 -21.03
CA SER A 221 10.44 -6.75 -22.12
C SER A 221 10.39 -8.29 -22.10
N GLY A 222 10.68 -8.90 -23.24
CA GLY A 222 10.71 -10.37 -23.36
C GLY A 222 9.38 -11.00 -23.77
N TYR A 223 8.36 -10.22 -24.03
CA TYR A 223 7.09 -10.69 -24.57
C TYR A 223 7.13 -10.75 -26.11
N ARG A 224 6.32 -11.63 -26.69
CA ARG A 224 6.24 -11.81 -28.12
C ARG A 224 5.57 -10.64 -28.83
N ASP A 225 4.53 -10.13 -28.20
CA ASP A 225 3.75 -8.98 -28.63
C ASP A 225 4.08 -7.79 -27.72
N GLU A 226 3.23 -6.78 -27.66
CA GLU A 226 3.38 -5.66 -26.73
C GLU A 226 3.43 -6.18 -25.28
N GLY A 227 4.47 -5.79 -24.55
CA GLY A 227 4.62 -6.19 -23.15
C GLY A 227 3.63 -5.47 -22.24
N PRO A 228 3.50 -5.91 -20.98
CA PRO A 228 2.62 -5.28 -20.00
C PRO A 228 3.12 -3.87 -19.64
N HIS A 229 2.21 -3.04 -19.21
CA HIS A 229 2.56 -1.91 -18.38
C HIS A 229 3.01 -2.44 -17.02
N THR A 230 4.12 -1.95 -16.51
CA THR A 230 4.72 -2.50 -15.26
C THR A 230 5.04 -1.38 -14.29
N ASP A 231 4.42 -1.44 -13.11
CA ASP A 231 4.60 -0.44 -12.08
C ASP A 231 4.85 -1.07 -10.72
N CYS A 232 5.55 -0.36 -9.83
CA CYS A 232 5.60 -0.81 -8.45
C CYS A 232 4.28 -0.56 -7.75
N PHE A 233 3.69 0.62 -7.97
CA PHE A 233 2.39 1.02 -7.41
C PHE A 233 1.53 1.60 -8.52
N GLN A 234 0.32 1.06 -8.70
CA GLN A 234 -0.61 1.56 -9.70
C GLN A 234 -1.98 1.82 -9.08
N THR A 235 -2.57 2.97 -9.43
CA THR A 235 -4.00 3.24 -9.26
C THR A 235 -4.53 4.03 -10.45
N PHE A 236 -5.77 3.80 -10.79
CA PHE A 236 -6.45 4.58 -11.82
C PHE A 236 -7.93 4.68 -11.46
N ASN A 237 -8.55 5.81 -11.77
CA ASN A 237 -9.98 5.98 -11.57
C ASN A 237 -10.69 6.07 -12.91
N THR A 238 -11.76 5.31 -13.03
CA THR A 238 -12.79 5.51 -14.05
C THR A 238 -13.98 6.26 -13.43
N ALA A 239 -14.96 6.67 -14.24
CA ALA A 239 -16.14 7.36 -13.74
C ALA A 239 -17.01 6.51 -12.77
N THR A 240 -16.79 5.20 -12.72
CA THR A 240 -17.56 4.24 -11.91
C THR A 240 -16.80 3.67 -10.72
N ASP A 241 -15.49 3.93 -10.63
CA ASP A 241 -14.68 3.42 -9.53
C ASP A 241 -14.92 4.22 -8.24
N PRO A 242 -14.81 3.58 -7.07
CA PRO A 242 -14.83 4.29 -5.81
C PRO A 242 -13.62 5.25 -5.72
N PRO A 243 -13.75 6.35 -4.94
CA PRO A 243 -12.65 7.30 -4.77
C PRO A 243 -11.43 6.63 -4.15
N THR A 244 -10.24 7.03 -4.62
CA THR A 244 -8.95 6.62 -4.04
C THR A 244 -8.33 7.82 -3.34
N TYR A 245 -8.31 7.82 -2.01
CA TYR A 245 -7.71 8.90 -1.19
C TYR A 245 -7.29 8.40 0.19
N ASP A 246 -6.59 9.25 0.94
CA ASP A 246 -5.96 8.89 2.22
C ASP A 246 -5.01 7.69 2.09
N ILE A 247 -4.22 7.69 1.03
CA ILE A 247 -3.24 6.63 0.75
C ILE A 247 -1.86 7.07 1.21
N VAL A 248 -1.16 6.22 1.95
CA VAL A 248 0.25 6.42 2.29
C VAL A 248 1.10 5.29 1.71
N ILE A 249 2.10 5.67 0.91
CA ILE A 249 3.10 4.76 0.32
C ILE A 249 4.45 5.22 0.84
N ALA A 250 5.01 4.51 1.83
CA ALA A 250 6.15 5.02 2.58
C ALA A 250 7.25 3.98 2.80
N GLY A 251 8.52 4.41 2.65
CA GLY A 251 9.68 3.58 2.99
C GLY A 251 9.81 2.30 2.16
N ASN A 252 9.20 2.24 0.97
CA ASN A 252 9.29 1.07 0.11
C ASN A 252 10.54 1.11 -0.78
N ILE A 253 10.97 -0.05 -1.22
CA ILE A 253 12.06 -0.23 -2.18
C ILE A 253 11.46 -0.75 -3.49
N CYS A 254 11.64 0.01 -4.57
CA CYS A 254 11.20 -0.33 -5.91
C CYS A 254 12.43 -0.36 -6.82
N THR A 255 12.81 -1.53 -7.33
CA THR A 255 14.04 -1.68 -8.11
C THR A 255 13.87 -2.59 -9.32
N ASN A 256 14.53 -2.22 -10.43
CA ASN A 256 14.55 -3.04 -11.64
C ASN A 256 13.15 -3.33 -12.19
N VAL A 257 12.28 -2.31 -12.16
CA VAL A 257 10.93 -2.31 -12.74
C VAL A 257 10.95 -1.45 -14.00
N ASP A 258 10.36 -1.92 -15.09
CA ASP A 258 10.61 -1.35 -16.41
C ASP A 258 9.86 -0.05 -16.67
N VAL A 259 8.77 0.29 -15.96
CA VAL A 259 8.03 1.52 -16.23
C VAL A 259 8.05 2.46 -15.02
N GLN A 260 7.09 2.51 -14.12
CA GLN A 260 7.07 3.51 -13.05
C GLN A 260 7.24 2.92 -11.64
N CYS A 261 7.64 3.79 -10.73
CA CYS A 261 7.55 3.53 -9.30
C CYS A 261 6.11 3.76 -8.79
N LEU A 262 5.47 4.83 -9.26
CA LEU A 262 4.07 5.11 -9.00
C LEU A 262 3.42 5.66 -10.27
N ILE A 263 2.28 5.10 -10.63
CA ILE A 263 1.35 5.71 -11.58
C ILE A 263 0.00 5.94 -10.88
N ALA A 264 -0.53 7.15 -11.02
CA ALA A 264 -1.87 7.49 -10.58
C ALA A 264 -2.56 8.31 -11.69
N THR A 265 -3.58 7.72 -12.29
CA THR A 265 -4.30 8.33 -13.42
C THR A 265 -5.80 8.33 -13.19
N ALA A 266 -6.48 9.32 -13.78
CA ALA A 266 -7.94 9.31 -13.86
C ALA A 266 -8.39 9.74 -15.24
N LYS A 267 -9.43 9.11 -15.77
CA LYS A 267 -10.06 9.53 -17.02
C LYS A 267 -10.78 10.86 -16.84
N GLU A 268 -10.96 11.59 -17.92
CA GLU A 268 -11.74 12.84 -17.90
C GLU A 268 -13.12 12.58 -17.29
N GLY A 269 -13.47 13.36 -16.25
CA GLY A 269 -14.68 13.15 -15.44
C GLY A 269 -14.57 12.09 -14.34
N GLY A 270 -13.47 11.32 -14.29
CA GLY A 270 -13.21 10.30 -13.26
C GLY A 270 -12.30 10.77 -12.14
N ALA A 271 -11.70 11.95 -12.25
CA ALA A 271 -10.87 12.52 -11.18
C ALA A 271 -11.73 12.76 -9.95
N GLN A 272 -11.58 11.93 -8.95
CA GLN A 272 -12.25 12.13 -7.68
C GLN A 272 -11.34 12.95 -6.78
N SER A 273 -11.82 14.12 -6.41
CA SER A 273 -11.13 14.93 -5.40
C SER A 273 -11.25 14.23 -4.05
N SER A 274 -10.11 14.07 -3.37
CA SER A 274 -10.11 13.77 -1.94
C SER A 274 -10.94 14.83 -1.20
N PRO A 275 -11.55 14.49 -0.06
CA PRO A 275 -12.23 15.46 0.79
C PRO A 275 -11.33 16.68 1.07
N ALA A 276 -11.92 17.85 1.19
CA ALA A 276 -11.20 19.10 1.39
C ALA A 276 -10.19 18.99 2.56
N GLY A 277 -8.93 19.31 2.28
CA GLY A 277 -7.83 19.27 3.24
C GLY A 277 -7.19 17.90 3.44
N GLN A 278 -7.59 16.88 2.69
CA GLN A 278 -6.93 15.56 2.69
C GLN A 278 -6.10 15.36 1.42
N SER A 279 -4.94 14.73 1.58
CA SER A 279 -4.16 14.27 0.43
C SER A 279 -4.79 13.02 -0.17
N ALA A 280 -4.78 12.92 -1.50
CA ALA A 280 -5.16 11.69 -2.17
C ALA A 280 -4.11 10.61 -1.93
N ILE A 281 -2.84 10.94 -2.23
CA ILE A 281 -1.69 10.05 -2.00
C ILE A 281 -0.56 10.82 -1.35
N ILE A 282 0.05 10.26 -0.31
CA ILE A 282 1.36 10.65 0.21
C ILE A 282 2.36 9.57 -0.19
N PHE A 283 3.28 9.93 -1.09
CA PHE A 283 4.37 9.06 -1.55
C PHE A 283 5.66 9.56 -0.95
N GLU A 284 6.16 8.89 0.10
CA GLU A 284 7.25 9.43 0.90
C GLU A 284 8.35 8.44 1.28
N ASN A 285 9.58 8.93 1.33
CA ASN A 285 10.74 8.17 1.83
C ASN A 285 10.96 6.83 1.09
N ASN A 286 10.49 6.70 -0.15
CA ASN A 286 10.70 5.51 -0.97
C ASN A 286 12.02 5.59 -1.72
N THR A 287 12.61 4.43 -2.01
CA THR A 287 13.74 4.29 -2.92
C THR A 287 13.27 3.69 -4.24
N CYS A 288 13.39 4.45 -5.32
CA CYS A 288 12.92 4.09 -6.64
C CYS A 288 14.08 4.04 -7.64
N SER A 289 14.30 2.88 -8.23
CA SER A 289 15.23 2.68 -9.36
C SER A 289 14.50 1.96 -10.48
N VAL A 290 13.89 2.74 -11.39
CA VAL A 290 13.01 2.26 -12.45
C VAL A 290 13.54 2.68 -13.82
N ASN A 291 13.06 2.04 -14.88
CA ASN A 291 13.57 2.21 -16.24
C ASN A 291 12.67 3.10 -17.13
N GLY A 292 11.52 3.53 -16.64
CA GLY A 292 10.60 4.39 -17.37
C GLY A 292 11.13 5.80 -17.64
N SER A 293 10.45 6.56 -18.45
CA SER A 293 10.84 7.95 -18.76
C SER A 293 10.67 8.92 -17.57
N GLN A 294 9.83 8.57 -16.61
CA GLN A 294 9.62 9.20 -15.30
C GLN A 294 9.44 8.15 -14.22
N ALA A 295 9.82 8.46 -12.99
CA ALA A 295 9.61 7.53 -11.88
C ALA A 295 8.20 7.59 -11.30
N VAL A 296 7.57 8.77 -11.29
CA VAL A 296 6.19 8.99 -10.85
C VAL A 296 5.41 9.66 -11.97
N LEU A 297 4.25 9.11 -12.34
CA LEU A 297 3.32 9.68 -13.30
C LEU A 297 1.98 9.99 -12.63
N LEU A 298 1.58 11.27 -12.70
CA LEU A 298 0.29 11.77 -12.23
C LEU A 298 -0.45 12.38 -13.39
N GLU A 299 -1.61 11.81 -13.76
CA GLU A 299 -2.46 12.35 -14.82
C GLU A 299 -3.89 12.51 -14.35
N ASN A 300 -4.38 13.76 -14.33
CA ASN A 300 -5.71 14.10 -13.81
C ASN A 300 -5.95 13.57 -12.39
N PHE A 301 -4.88 13.54 -11.57
CA PHE A 301 -4.90 13.00 -10.21
C PHE A 301 -4.38 14.06 -9.23
N PRO A 302 -5.27 14.90 -8.65
CA PRO A 302 -4.91 16.01 -7.79
C PRO A 302 -4.56 15.57 -6.36
N HIS A 303 -4.04 16.52 -5.55
CA HIS A 303 -3.76 16.38 -4.12
C HIS A 303 -2.73 15.29 -3.78
N VAL A 304 -1.71 15.08 -4.61
CA VAL A 304 -0.63 14.12 -4.37
C VAL A 304 0.61 14.83 -3.80
N ILE A 305 1.18 14.27 -2.75
CA ILE A 305 2.42 14.74 -2.13
C ILE A 305 3.52 13.69 -2.40
N VAL A 306 4.59 14.11 -3.10
CA VAL A 306 5.79 13.31 -3.37
C VAL A 306 6.94 13.92 -2.59
N ARG A 307 7.36 13.29 -1.48
CA ARG A 307 8.36 13.91 -0.60
C ARG A 307 9.41 12.95 -0.05
N GLY A 308 10.64 13.45 0.09
CA GLY A 308 11.73 12.71 0.75
C GLY A 308 12.16 11.43 0.05
N ASN A 309 11.76 11.20 -1.20
CA ASN A 309 12.11 9.98 -1.93
C ASN A 309 13.49 10.09 -2.57
N THR A 310 14.10 8.93 -2.81
CA THR A 310 15.32 8.80 -3.62
C THR A 310 14.98 8.15 -4.96
N PHE A 311 15.25 8.87 -6.04
CA PHE A 311 15.01 8.42 -7.41
C PHE A 311 16.33 8.20 -8.14
N SER A 312 16.44 7.07 -8.82
CA SER A 312 17.60 6.70 -9.64
C SER A 312 17.15 5.94 -10.90
N GLY A 313 18.09 5.72 -11.82
CA GLY A 313 17.83 5.03 -13.07
C GLY A 313 17.85 5.99 -14.27
N PRO A 314 17.48 5.52 -15.47
CA PRO A 314 17.59 6.28 -16.72
C PRO A 314 16.48 7.32 -16.93
N SER A 315 15.56 7.48 -16.00
CA SER A 315 14.45 8.43 -16.10
C SER A 315 14.94 9.86 -16.30
N SER A 316 14.32 10.60 -17.20
CA SER A 316 14.69 12.01 -17.44
C SER A 316 14.16 12.97 -16.38
N ARG A 317 13.15 12.56 -15.61
CA ARG A 317 12.49 13.29 -14.53
C ARG A 317 11.96 12.35 -13.45
N ALA A 318 11.95 12.83 -12.22
CA ALA A 318 11.39 12.05 -11.11
C ALA A 318 9.85 12.04 -11.17
N VAL A 319 9.22 13.20 -11.30
CA VAL A 319 7.75 13.32 -11.28
C VAL A 319 7.25 13.99 -12.56
N GLN A 320 6.28 13.40 -13.22
CA GLN A 320 5.49 14.06 -14.27
C GLN A 320 4.09 14.32 -13.77
N LEU A 321 3.64 15.59 -13.92
CA LEU A 321 2.30 16.03 -13.57
C LEU A 321 1.61 16.55 -14.84
N GLY A 322 0.49 15.94 -15.18
CA GLY A 322 -0.25 16.26 -16.40
C GLY A 322 -1.77 16.23 -16.20
N MET A 323 -2.47 16.76 -17.24
CA MET A 323 -3.92 16.65 -17.43
C MET A 323 -4.77 17.25 -16.30
N GLY A 324 -4.21 18.11 -15.42
CA GLY A 324 -4.95 18.73 -14.32
C GLY A 324 -4.68 18.10 -12.96
N SER A 325 -3.52 17.48 -12.76
CA SER A 325 -3.02 17.03 -11.44
C SER A 325 -2.66 18.26 -10.58
N THR A 326 -3.68 19.00 -10.10
CA THR A 326 -3.54 20.23 -9.31
C THR A 326 -3.29 19.94 -7.84
N ASP A 327 -2.89 20.99 -7.10
CA ASP A 327 -2.69 20.94 -5.64
C ASP A 327 -1.73 19.83 -5.20
N CYS A 328 -0.75 19.53 -6.05
CA CYS A 328 0.29 18.55 -5.79
C CYS A 328 1.56 19.21 -5.21
N ALA A 329 2.37 18.43 -4.52
CA ALA A 329 3.63 18.89 -3.95
C ALA A 329 4.79 17.92 -4.27
N VAL A 330 5.97 18.46 -4.66
CA VAL A 330 7.21 17.71 -4.89
C VAL A 330 8.30 18.34 -4.01
N ILE A 331 8.62 17.68 -2.88
CA ILE A 331 9.38 18.31 -1.79
C ILE A 331 10.50 17.42 -1.28
N GLY A 332 11.73 17.95 -1.19
CA GLY A 332 12.84 17.28 -0.50
C GLY A 332 13.27 15.94 -1.10
N ASN A 333 12.99 15.69 -2.39
CA ASN A 333 13.41 14.46 -3.04
C ASN A 333 14.86 14.56 -3.53
N THR A 334 15.56 13.43 -3.55
CA THR A 334 16.91 13.30 -4.08
C THR A 334 16.90 12.52 -5.39
N MET A 335 17.43 13.08 -6.45
CA MET A 335 17.60 12.45 -7.75
C MET A 335 19.07 12.20 -8.05
N THR A 336 19.36 11.15 -8.81
CA THR A 336 20.72 10.86 -9.30
C THR A 336 20.73 10.73 -10.82
N GLY A 337 21.93 10.78 -11.43
CA GLY A 337 22.08 10.60 -12.87
C GLY A 337 21.56 11.77 -13.72
N GLY A 338 21.50 12.99 -13.18
CA GLY A 338 21.04 14.17 -13.91
C GLY A 338 19.52 14.23 -14.14
N MET A 339 18.74 13.40 -13.45
CA MET A 339 17.29 13.41 -13.48
C MET A 339 16.75 14.74 -12.94
N ARG A 340 15.79 15.34 -13.65
CA ARG A 340 15.10 16.55 -13.20
C ARG A 340 14.08 16.23 -12.10
N PRO A 341 13.83 17.13 -11.14
CA PRO A 341 12.85 16.88 -10.08
C PRO A 341 11.44 16.61 -10.60
N PHE A 342 10.99 17.40 -11.57
CA PHE A 342 9.66 17.24 -12.15
C PHE A 342 9.53 17.84 -13.55
N GLU A 343 8.43 17.47 -14.19
CA GLU A 343 7.87 18.13 -15.37
C GLU A 343 6.37 18.33 -15.14
N ILE A 344 5.86 19.54 -15.44
CA ILE A 344 4.47 19.91 -15.14
C ILE A 344 3.85 20.67 -16.29
N ASP A 345 2.65 20.28 -16.71
CA ASP A 345 1.89 20.98 -17.72
C ASP A 345 1.16 22.24 -17.15
N GLY A 346 0.61 23.06 -18.05
CA GLY A 346 -0.06 24.30 -17.64
C GLY A 346 -1.33 24.07 -16.82
N ARG A 347 -2.04 22.94 -17.04
CA ARG A 347 -3.29 22.62 -16.32
C ARG A 347 -3.04 22.12 -14.92
N SER A 348 -1.88 21.53 -14.66
CA SER A 348 -1.51 20.98 -13.35
C SER A 348 -0.84 22.00 -12.41
N ARG A 349 -0.51 23.22 -12.91
CA ARG A 349 0.16 24.26 -12.11
C ARG A 349 -0.64 24.88 -10.96
N PRO A 350 -1.98 25.02 -10.99
CA PRO A 350 -2.70 25.55 -9.86
C PRO A 350 -2.42 24.76 -8.57
N GLY A 351 -2.08 25.46 -7.48
CA GLY A 351 -1.77 24.88 -6.17
C GLY A 351 -0.47 24.06 -6.08
N PHE A 352 0.31 23.96 -7.16
CA PHE A 352 1.56 23.20 -7.15
C PHE A 352 2.61 23.82 -6.22
N GLN A 353 3.27 22.98 -5.45
CA GLN A 353 4.34 23.38 -4.52
C GLN A 353 5.62 22.58 -4.78
N GLU A 354 6.76 23.27 -4.70
CA GLU A 354 8.08 22.64 -4.75
C GLU A 354 9.02 23.23 -3.72
N ALA A 355 9.85 22.41 -3.10
CA ALA A 355 10.91 22.87 -2.21
C ALA A 355 11.98 21.78 -2.00
N GLY A 356 13.24 22.20 -1.88
CA GLY A 356 14.34 21.38 -1.35
C GLY A 356 14.69 20.12 -2.15
N ASN A 357 14.26 19.99 -3.41
CA ASN A 357 14.67 18.86 -4.25
C ASN A 357 16.12 19.02 -4.69
N THR A 358 16.89 17.92 -4.68
CA THR A 358 18.32 17.91 -5.07
C THR A 358 18.56 16.93 -6.20
N SER A 359 19.32 17.34 -7.22
CA SER A 359 19.74 16.47 -8.32
C SER A 359 21.25 16.35 -8.32
N ASN A 360 21.73 15.15 -8.10
CA ASN A 360 23.15 14.83 -8.13
C ASN A 360 23.53 14.30 -9.52
N PRO A 361 24.71 14.69 -10.05
CA PRO A 361 25.17 14.23 -11.35
C PRO A 361 25.32 12.71 -11.45
#